data_b80e3c56ccc9377870544ef3a2867460
#
_entry.id   b80e3c56ccc9377870544ef3a2867460
#
_cell.length_a   1.000
_cell.length_b   1.000
_cell.length_c   1.000
_cell.angle_alpha   90.00
_cell.angle_beta   90.00
_cell.angle_gamma   90.00
#
_symmetry.space_group_name_H-M   'P 1'
#
loop_
_entity.id
_entity.type
_entity.pdbx_description
1 polymer ?
#
loop_
_entity_poly.entity_id
_entity_poly.type
_entity_poly.pdbx_seq_one_letter_code
_entity_poly.pdbx_strand_id
1 'polypeptide(L)'
;MVVGDVTTGTEVLVIGAGPGGYVAAIRAAQEGLDTTLVEKDAYGGACLNRGCIPSKALITGSGLAHEAGNAEFMGVHADPAVDMARTKAWTDEV
;
A
#
# COMPACT_ATOMS: atom_id res chain seq x y z
N MET A 1 -26.21 19.83 0.22
CA MET A 1 -27.12 18.66 0.22
C MET A 1 -27.53 18.34 -1.22
N VAL A 2 -27.48 17.10 -1.57
CA VAL A 2 -27.96 16.63 -2.87
C VAL A 2 -29.41 16.21 -2.71
N VAL A 3 -30.29 16.81 -3.50
CA VAL A 3 -31.73 16.53 -3.41
C VAL A 3 -32.01 15.12 -3.95
N GLY A 4 -32.75 14.33 -3.19
CA GLY A 4 -33.13 12.98 -3.56
C GLY A 4 -32.21 11.88 -3.00
N ASP A 5 -31.12 12.24 -2.34
CA ASP A 5 -30.25 11.26 -1.68
C ASP A 5 -30.89 10.70 -0.41
N VAL A 6 -30.63 9.41 -0.15
CA VAL A 6 -31.05 8.74 1.08
C VAL A 6 -30.05 9.05 2.18
N THR A 7 -30.53 9.54 3.30
CA THR A 7 -29.69 9.78 4.48
C THR A 7 -29.40 8.45 5.18
N THR A 8 -28.12 8.15 5.40
CA THR A 8 -27.66 6.98 6.16
C THR A 8 -27.01 7.44 7.45
N GLY A 9 -27.46 6.87 8.59
CA GLY A 9 -26.86 7.15 9.89
C GLY A 9 -25.67 6.26 10.16
N THR A 10 -24.69 6.78 10.90
CA THR A 10 -23.54 6.03 11.38
C THR A 10 -23.06 6.60 12.72
N GLU A 11 -22.46 5.78 13.56
CA GLU A 11 -21.88 6.23 14.84
C GLU A 11 -20.50 6.82 14.65
N VAL A 12 -19.70 6.22 13.75
CA VAL A 12 -18.35 6.67 13.42
C VAL A 12 -18.23 6.83 11.92
N LEU A 13 -17.86 8.01 11.49
CA LEU A 13 -17.58 8.32 10.09
C LEU A 13 -16.10 8.57 9.92
N VAL A 14 -15.42 7.74 9.11
CA VAL A 14 -14.01 7.91 8.77
C VAL A 14 -13.92 8.39 7.33
N ILE A 15 -13.30 9.54 7.13
CA ILE A 15 -13.11 10.14 5.82
C ILE A 15 -11.66 9.94 5.42
N GLY A 16 -11.43 9.15 4.38
CA GLY A 16 -10.11 8.78 3.89
C GLY A 16 -9.74 7.36 4.32
N ALA A 17 -9.47 6.52 3.33
CA ALA A 17 -9.15 5.10 3.52
C ALA A 17 -7.67 4.79 3.30
N GLY A 18 -6.79 5.72 3.66
CA GLY A 18 -5.35 5.47 3.80
C GLY A 18 -5.06 4.66 5.06
N PRO A 19 -3.78 4.39 5.38
CA PRO A 19 -3.39 3.55 6.53
C PRO A 19 -3.96 4.01 7.87
N GLY A 20 -4.06 5.32 8.11
CA GLY A 20 -4.69 5.85 9.32
C GLY A 20 -6.20 5.60 9.33
N GLY A 21 -6.85 5.82 8.20
CA GLY A 21 -8.30 5.71 8.08
C GLY A 21 -8.82 4.29 8.14
N TYR A 22 -8.31 3.38 7.29
CA TYR A 22 -8.84 2.01 7.30
C TYR A 22 -8.52 1.28 8.61
N VAL A 23 -7.37 1.53 9.22
CA VAL A 23 -7.02 0.93 10.52
C VAL A 23 -7.99 1.43 11.60
N ALA A 24 -8.26 2.73 11.65
CA ALA A 24 -9.21 3.30 12.61
C ALA A 24 -10.62 2.76 12.40
N ALA A 25 -11.07 2.65 11.15
CA ALA A 25 -12.39 2.12 10.82
C ALA A 25 -12.55 0.65 11.22
N ILE A 26 -11.54 -0.17 10.92
CA ILE A 26 -11.54 -1.58 11.32
C ILE A 26 -11.60 -1.71 12.84
N ARG A 27 -10.80 -0.94 13.56
CA ARG A 27 -10.77 -0.99 15.02
C ARG A 27 -12.11 -0.53 15.62
N ALA A 28 -12.70 0.55 15.11
CA ALA A 28 -13.99 1.02 15.56
C ALA A 28 -15.07 -0.05 15.36
N ALA A 29 -15.07 -0.71 14.22
CA ALA A 29 -16.02 -1.80 13.94
C ALA A 29 -15.79 -3.02 14.84
N GLN A 30 -14.55 -3.37 15.14
CA GLN A 30 -14.21 -4.43 16.08
C GLN A 30 -14.70 -4.15 17.50
N GLU A 31 -14.76 -2.87 17.88
CA GLU A 31 -15.32 -2.44 19.17
C GLU A 31 -16.85 -2.39 19.19
N GLY A 32 -17.50 -2.80 18.11
CA GLY A 32 -18.95 -2.87 18.03
C GLY A 32 -19.64 -1.58 17.60
N LEU A 33 -18.89 -0.58 17.14
CA LEU A 33 -19.44 0.67 16.66
C LEU A 33 -19.91 0.56 15.21
N ASP A 34 -21.05 1.16 14.90
CA ASP A 34 -21.53 1.27 13.53
C ASP A 34 -20.64 2.27 12.76
N THR A 35 -19.78 1.75 11.91
CA THR A 35 -18.71 2.51 11.27
C THR A 35 -18.87 2.58 9.76
N THR A 36 -18.72 3.78 9.22
CA THR A 36 -18.71 4.04 7.79
C THR A 36 -17.37 4.61 7.38
N LEU A 37 -16.75 4.02 6.36
CA LEU A 37 -15.49 4.47 5.77
C LEU A 37 -15.77 5.04 4.37
N VAL A 38 -15.34 6.26 4.14
CA VAL A 38 -15.55 6.96 2.87
C VAL A 38 -14.20 7.26 2.21
N GLU A 39 -14.07 6.92 0.95
CA GLU A 39 -12.87 7.18 0.16
C GLU A 39 -13.27 7.75 -1.22
N LYS A 40 -12.59 8.81 -1.65
CA LYS A 40 -12.88 9.47 -2.93
C LYS A 40 -12.15 8.86 -4.13
N ASP A 41 -11.14 8.03 -3.90
CA ASP A 41 -10.28 7.47 -4.96
C ASP A 41 -10.09 5.97 -4.72
N ALA A 42 -8.95 5.54 -4.18
CA ALA A 42 -8.64 4.12 -3.97
C ALA A 42 -8.48 3.81 -2.48
N TYR A 43 -9.12 2.74 -2.02
CA TYR A 43 -8.89 2.23 -0.66
C TYR A 43 -7.43 1.83 -0.50
N GLY A 44 -6.87 2.13 0.67
CA GLY A 44 -5.45 1.97 0.95
C GLY A 44 -4.67 3.28 0.79
N GLY A 45 -5.23 4.27 0.12
CA GLY A 45 -4.68 5.61 -0.04
C GLY A 45 -3.37 5.64 -0.83
N ALA A 46 -2.61 6.70 -0.68
CA ALA A 46 -1.34 6.87 -1.36
C ALA A 46 -0.31 5.82 -0.95
N CYS A 47 -0.29 5.45 0.32
CA CYS A 47 0.70 4.48 0.84
C CYS A 47 0.62 3.13 0.11
N LEU A 48 -0.55 2.52 0.04
CA LEU A 48 -0.72 1.20 -0.58
C LEU A 48 -0.68 1.25 -2.11
N ASN A 49 -1.16 2.34 -2.70
CA ASN A 49 -1.37 2.41 -4.14
C ASN A 49 -0.23 3.11 -4.90
N ARG A 50 0.43 4.11 -4.28
CA ARG A 50 1.38 4.98 -4.98
C ARG A 50 2.66 5.28 -4.20
N GLY A 51 2.75 4.85 -2.95
CA GLY A 51 3.84 5.24 -2.06
C GLY A 51 4.54 4.07 -1.40
N CYS A 52 4.18 3.75 -0.17
CA CYS A 52 4.92 2.83 0.70
C CYS A 52 5.10 1.43 0.11
N ILE A 53 4.04 0.84 -0.42
CA ILE A 53 4.11 -0.52 -0.96
C ILE A 53 4.91 -0.57 -2.27
N PRO A 54 4.63 0.26 -3.28
CA PRO A 54 5.45 0.28 -4.50
C PRO A 54 6.91 0.63 -4.23
N SER A 55 7.19 1.59 -3.35
CA SER A 55 8.58 1.96 -3.04
C SER A 55 9.33 0.85 -2.33
N LYS A 56 8.69 0.14 -1.40
CA LYS A 56 9.31 -1.02 -0.73
C LYS A 56 9.57 -2.17 -1.69
N ALA A 57 8.70 -2.40 -2.65
CA ALA A 57 8.93 -3.39 -3.69
C ALA A 57 10.19 -3.04 -4.50
N LEU A 58 10.34 -1.80 -4.93
CA LEU A 58 11.53 -1.34 -5.65
C LEU A 58 12.79 -1.46 -4.79
N ILE A 59 12.73 -1.11 -3.52
CA ILE A 59 13.86 -1.24 -2.58
C ILE A 59 14.26 -2.70 -2.42
N THR A 60 13.30 -3.61 -2.32
CA THR A 60 13.57 -5.05 -2.21
C THR A 60 14.28 -5.58 -3.44
N GLY A 61 13.80 -5.25 -4.63
CA GLY A 61 14.44 -5.68 -5.89
C GLY A 61 15.84 -5.11 -6.09
N SER A 62 16.00 -3.81 -5.88
CA SER A 62 17.30 -3.16 -6.02
C SER A 62 18.28 -3.61 -4.93
N GLY A 63 17.81 -3.84 -3.71
CA GLY A 63 18.63 -4.35 -2.61
C GLY A 63 19.20 -5.73 -2.91
N LEU A 64 18.40 -6.62 -3.46
CA LEU A 64 18.84 -7.96 -3.87
C LEU A 64 19.95 -7.89 -4.92
N ALA A 65 19.81 -7.05 -5.94
CA ALA A 65 20.81 -6.84 -6.96
C ALA A 65 22.11 -6.26 -6.37
N HIS A 66 21.99 -5.28 -5.49
CA HIS A 66 23.11 -4.67 -4.80
C HIS A 66 23.87 -5.68 -3.93
N GLU A 67 23.16 -6.44 -3.11
CA GLU A 67 23.77 -7.45 -2.23
C GLU A 67 24.47 -8.54 -3.02
N ALA A 68 23.83 -9.07 -4.07
CA ALA A 68 24.43 -10.10 -4.90
C ALA A 68 25.70 -9.62 -5.59
N GLY A 69 25.72 -8.39 -6.09
CA GLY A 69 26.89 -7.79 -6.74
C GLY A 69 28.05 -7.47 -5.79
N ASN A 70 27.81 -7.45 -4.48
CA ASN A 70 28.80 -7.08 -3.46
C ASN A 70 29.08 -8.22 -2.46
N ALA A 71 28.79 -9.45 -2.83
CA ALA A 71 28.91 -10.62 -1.92
C ALA A 71 30.16 -11.46 -2.17
N GLU A 72 31.10 -10.98 -2.95
CA GLU A 72 32.33 -11.72 -3.31
C GLU A 72 33.15 -12.12 -2.08
N PHE A 73 33.16 -11.26 -1.05
CA PHE A 73 33.88 -11.52 0.20
C PHE A 73 33.38 -12.77 0.94
N MET A 74 32.13 -13.18 0.72
CA MET A 74 31.59 -14.45 1.26
C MET A 74 31.59 -15.60 0.25
N GLY A 75 32.28 -15.45 -0.85
CA GLY A 75 32.36 -16.48 -1.88
C GLY A 75 31.18 -16.53 -2.85
N VAL A 76 30.31 -15.55 -2.82
CA VAL A 76 29.19 -15.44 -3.77
C VAL A 76 29.62 -14.55 -4.94
N HIS A 77 29.71 -15.15 -6.12
CA HIS A 77 30.08 -14.44 -7.34
C HIS A 77 28.84 -14.27 -8.21
N ALA A 78 28.42 -13.02 -8.44
CA ALA A 78 27.26 -12.71 -9.24
C ALA A 78 27.51 -11.42 -10.03
N ASP A 79 26.95 -11.39 -11.23
CA ASP A 79 26.93 -10.19 -12.08
C ASP A 79 25.45 -9.86 -12.34
N PRO A 80 24.77 -9.25 -11.35
CA PRO A 80 23.33 -9.04 -11.43
C PRO A 80 23.00 -7.96 -12.45
N ALA A 81 21.94 -8.20 -13.21
CA ALA A 81 21.33 -7.22 -14.11
C ALA A 81 19.89 -7.01 -13.73
N VAL A 82 19.42 -5.77 -13.81
CA VAL A 82 18.04 -5.40 -13.50
C VAL A 82 17.31 -5.09 -14.80
N ASP A 83 16.27 -5.87 -15.09
CA ASP A 83 15.31 -5.56 -16.15
C ASP A 83 14.24 -4.63 -15.58
N MET A 84 14.35 -3.35 -15.83
CA MET A 84 13.46 -2.34 -15.26
C MET A 84 12.00 -2.49 -15.72
N ALA A 85 11.77 -2.97 -16.92
CA ALA A 85 10.39 -3.20 -17.39
C ALA A 85 9.71 -4.29 -16.57
N ARG A 86 10.42 -5.39 -16.28
CA ARG A 86 9.89 -6.47 -15.45
C ARG A 86 9.77 -6.07 -13.98
N THR A 87 10.75 -5.31 -13.48
CA THR A 87 10.70 -4.79 -12.12
C THR A 87 9.48 -3.90 -11.91
N LYS A 88 9.20 -3.02 -12.88
CA LYS A 88 8.02 -2.17 -12.82
C LYS A 88 6.72 -2.99 -12.87
N ALA A 89 6.64 -3.96 -13.77
CA ALA A 89 5.46 -4.83 -13.88
C ALA A 89 5.21 -5.59 -12.57
N TRP A 90 6.24 -6.14 -11.96
CA TRP A 90 6.14 -6.81 -10.67
C TRP A 90 5.70 -5.85 -9.56
N THR A 91 6.26 -4.64 -9.53
CA THR A 91 5.90 -3.61 -8.56
C THR A 91 4.41 -3.24 -8.67
N ASP A 92 3.88 -3.20 -9.89
CA ASP A 92 2.47 -2.88 -10.13
C ASP A 92 1.53 -4.02 -9.69
N GLU A 93 2.02 -5.25 -9.59
CA GLU A 93 1.26 -6.41 -9.12
C GLU A 93 1.22 -6.55 -7.60
N VAL A 94 2.19 -5.99 -6.91
CA VAL A 94 2.28 -6.03 -5.46
C VAL A 94 1.25 -5.10 -4.83
#